data_368aa0c724cbb62e55f808b620df3081
#
_entry.id   368aa0c724cbb62e55f808b620df3081
#
_cell.length_a   1.000
_cell.length_b   1.000
_cell.length_c   1.000
_cell.angle_alpha   90.00
_cell.angle_beta   90.00
_cell.angle_gamma   90.00
#
_symmetry.space_group_name_H-M   'P 1'
#
loop_
_entity.id
_entity.type
_entity.pdbx_description
1 polymer ?
#
loop_
_entity_poly.entity_id
_entity_poly.type
_entity_poly.pdbx_seq_one_letter_code
_entity_poly.pdbx_strand_id
1 'polypeptide(L)'
;IGLNYADHAAESGMPIPTEPVMFTKAISCIQGADDDVMLPKGSKKTDWEVELGIVIGTRTRYVSQKEALNHVAGYCVINDVSEREYQLERGPTWDKGKGCDTFGPIGPWLVTRDEVPNPQALGMWLDVNGVRMQTGTTKTMIFGVAKLVSYVSQFMTLEAGDIITTGTPPGVGMGIKKDGKPAPVFLKRGDVMRLGIDGLGEQSQKVVAFKA
;
A
#
# COMPACT_ATOMS: atom_id res chain seq x y z
N ILE A 1 -5.17 -4.13 1.33
CA ILE A 1 -6.37 -4.08 0.47
C ILE A 1 -5.94 -3.78 -0.95
N GLY A 2 -6.33 -4.62 -1.93
CA GLY A 2 -6.01 -4.43 -3.34
C GLY A 2 -7.11 -3.72 -4.13
N LEU A 3 -6.72 -3.11 -5.28
CA LEU A 3 -7.62 -2.50 -6.27
C LEU A 3 -8.68 -1.56 -5.66
N ASN A 4 -8.26 -0.68 -4.76
CA ASN A 4 -9.17 0.17 -3.99
C ASN A 4 -9.25 1.63 -4.48
N TYR A 5 -8.66 1.96 -5.63
CA TYR A 5 -8.73 3.29 -6.22
C TYR A 5 -9.39 3.21 -7.58
N ALA A 6 -10.44 4.02 -7.80
CA ALA A 6 -11.25 3.97 -9.03
C ALA A 6 -10.44 4.31 -10.29
N ASP A 7 -9.54 5.27 -10.18
CA ASP A 7 -8.60 5.68 -11.23
C ASP A 7 -7.54 4.61 -11.52
N HIS A 8 -7.05 3.89 -10.50
CA HIS A 8 -6.15 2.75 -10.68
C HIS A 8 -6.85 1.55 -11.32
N ALA A 9 -8.10 1.27 -10.97
CA ALA A 9 -8.91 0.25 -11.64
C ALA A 9 -9.07 0.56 -13.14
N ALA A 10 -9.34 1.83 -13.47
CA ALA A 10 -9.43 2.29 -14.86
C ALA A 10 -8.10 2.17 -15.62
N GLU A 11 -6.97 2.55 -15.00
CA GLU A 11 -5.61 2.38 -15.56
C GLU A 11 -5.31 0.92 -15.91
N SER A 12 -5.66 0.01 -15.00
CA SER A 12 -5.41 -1.43 -15.12
C SER A 12 -6.43 -2.15 -16.02
N GLY A 13 -7.48 -1.47 -16.45
CA GLY A 13 -8.58 -2.07 -17.23
C GLY A 13 -9.38 -3.10 -16.45
N MET A 14 -9.33 -3.06 -15.12
CA MET A 14 -10.06 -3.99 -14.26
C MET A 14 -11.42 -3.41 -13.85
N PRO A 15 -12.46 -4.26 -13.71
CA PRO A 15 -13.73 -3.80 -13.18
C PRO A 15 -13.58 -3.35 -11.72
N ILE A 16 -14.40 -2.37 -11.33
CA ILE A 16 -14.50 -1.96 -9.93
C ILE A 16 -14.98 -3.16 -9.09
N PRO A 17 -14.26 -3.57 -8.05
CA PRO A 17 -14.66 -4.69 -7.22
C PRO A 17 -15.93 -4.35 -6.42
N THR A 18 -16.79 -5.33 -6.21
CA THR A 18 -18.02 -5.18 -5.40
C THR A 18 -17.75 -5.22 -3.90
N GLU A 19 -16.61 -5.78 -3.50
CA GLU A 19 -16.14 -5.90 -2.12
C GLU A 19 -14.62 -5.64 -2.06
N PRO A 20 -14.09 -5.19 -0.89
CA PRO A 20 -12.65 -5.03 -0.72
C PRO A 20 -11.88 -6.33 -0.98
N VAL A 21 -10.89 -6.28 -1.87
CA VAL A 21 -9.99 -7.40 -2.13
C VAL A 21 -8.96 -7.48 -0.99
N MET A 22 -9.04 -8.54 -0.19
CA MET A 22 -8.15 -8.73 0.97
C MET A 22 -7.00 -9.67 0.65
N PHE A 23 -5.82 -9.35 1.17
CA PHE A 23 -4.65 -10.21 1.26
C PHE A 23 -3.85 -9.84 2.51
N THR A 24 -2.90 -10.67 2.92
CA THR A 24 -2.03 -10.39 4.06
C THR A 24 -0.61 -10.07 3.61
N LYS A 25 0.07 -9.25 4.41
CA LYS A 25 1.52 -9.08 4.33
C LYS A 25 2.15 -9.79 5.54
N ALA A 26 3.24 -10.52 5.31
CA ALA A 26 3.95 -11.20 6.38
C ALA A 26 4.55 -10.19 7.38
N ILE A 27 4.56 -10.53 8.66
CA ILE A 27 5.19 -9.66 9.69
C ILE A 27 6.68 -9.43 9.37
N SER A 28 7.35 -10.42 8.78
CA SER A 28 8.76 -10.32 8.37
C SER A 28 9.04 -9.28 7.27
N CYS A 29 8.00 -8.77 6.59
CA CYS A 29 8.17 -7.71 5.58
C CYS A 29 8.27 -6.31 6.19
N ILE A 30 7.86 -6.13 7.45
CA ILE A 30 7.81 -4.82 8.12
C ILE A 30 9.21 -4.29 8.36
N GLN A 31 9.43 -3.03 8.01
CA GLN A 31 10.67 -2.31 8.27
C GLN A 31 10.44 -0.81 8.43
N GLY A 32 11.49 -0.08 8.80
CA GLY A 32 11.46 1.37 8.96
C GLY A 32 11.27 2.12 7.62
N ALA A 33 10.83 3.36 7.72
CA ALA A 33 10.51 4.22 6.58
C ALA A 33 11.70 4.47 5.64
N ASP A 34 12.91 4.51 6.18
CA ASP A 34 14.13 4.84 5.44
C ASP A 34 15.11 3.67 5.33
N ASP A 35 14.64 2.45 5.63
CA ASP A 35 15.44 1.23 5.48
C ASP A 35 15.49 0.77 4.01
N ASP A 36 16.55 0.07 3.65
CA ASP A 36 16.74 -0.46 2.30
C ASP A 36 15.70 -1.53 1.95
N VAL A 37 15.15 -1.48 0.74
CA VAL A 37 14.28 -2.55 0.19
C VAL A 37 15.13 -3.57 -0.55
N MET A 38 15.11 -4.82 -0.11
CA MET A 38 15.88 -5.91 -0.68
C MET A 38 15.09 -6.65 -1.76
N LEU A 39 15.63 -6.71 -2.98
CA LEU A 39 15.05 -7.53 -4.05
C LEU A 39 15.07 -9.01 -3.66
N PRO A 40 13.97 -9.75 -3.81
CA PRO A 40 13.98 -11.20 -3.62
C PRO A 40 14.97 -11.90 -4.56
N LYS A 41 15.46 -13.05 -4.17
CA LYS A 41 16.41 -13.84 -4.98
C LYS A 41 15.83 -14.15 -6.36
N GLY A 42 16.45 -13.62 -7.41
CA GLY A 42 16.02 -13.82 -8.80
C GLY A 42 14.82 -12.99 -9.24
N SER A 43 14.34 -12.06 -8.39
CA SER A 43 13.26 -11.14 -8.73
C SER A 43 13.57 -10.30 -9.97
N LYS A 44 12.53 -10.09 -10.78
CA LYS A 44 12.58 -9.26 -11.99
C LYS A 44 11.41 -8.29 -12.11
N LYS A 45 10.40 -8.40 -11.24
CA LYS A 45 9.16 -7.65 -11.36
C LYS A 45 8.76 -6.98 -10.03
N THR A 46 9.76 -6.52 -9.26
CA THR A 46 9.52 -5.75 -8.03
C THR A 46 8.99 -4.36 -8.38
N ASP A 47 7.91 -3.96 -7.74
CA ASP A 47 7.13 -2.76 -8.02
C ASP A 47 6.85 -1.98 -6.74
N TRP A 48 6.48 -0.73 -6.85
CA TRP A 48 6.20 0.23 -5.78
C TRP A 48 4.71 0.52 -5.65
N GLU A 49 4.25 0.84 -4.44
CA GLU A 49 2.86 1.24 -4.16
C GLU A 49 2.80 2.16 -2.93
N VAL A 50 2.61 3.47 -3.13
CA VAL A 50 2.30 4.37 -2.01
C VAL A 50 0.89 4.10 -1.51
N GLU A 51 0.73 3.87 -0.20
CA GLU A 51 -0.56 3.56 0.42
C GLU A 51 -0.76 4.31 1.74
N LEU A 52 -2.01 4.67 2.03
CA LEU A 52 -2.42 5.04 3.37
C LEU A 52 -2.48 3.79 4.25
N GLY A 53 -1.82 3.81 5.39
CA GLY A 53 -1.96 2.81 6.45
C GLY A 53 -2.93 3.28 7.53
N ILE A 54 -3.90 2.44 7.88
CA ILE A 54 -4.81 2.66 9.00
C ILE A 54 -4.29 1.86 10.19
N VAL A 55 -3.96 2.52 11.30
CA VAL A 55 -3.48 1.86 12.51
C VAL A 55 -4.65 1.69 13.47
N ILE A 56 -4.92 0.45 13.86
CA ILE A 56 -5.96 0.10 14.83
C ILE A 56 -5.52 0.50 16.25
N GLY A 57 -6.39 1.16 16.99
CA GLY A 57 -6.11 1.65 18.35
C GLY A 57 -6.71 0.81 19.47
N THR A 58 -7.80 0.13 19.18
CA THR A 58 -8.49 -0.71 20.16
C THR A 58 -9.00 -1.98 19.48
N ARG A 59 -9.17 -3.05 20.26
CA ARG A 59 -9.71 -4.32 19.76
C ARG A 59 -11.00 -4.10 18.97
N THR A 60 -11.04 -4.58 17.73
CA THR A 60 -12.09 -4.30 16.76
C THR A 60 -12.63 -5.60 16.17
N ARG A 61 -13.92 -5.88 16.39
CA ARG A 61 -14.59 -7.07 15.88
C ARG A 61 -16.05 -6.77 15.56
N TYR A 62 -16.49 -7.08 14.33
CA TYR A 62 -17.87 -6.85 13.83
C TYR A 62 -18.39 -5.42 14.05
N VAL A 63 -17.53 -4.42 13.91
CA VAL A 63 -17.94 -3.02 14.09
C VAL A 63 -18.69 -2.49 12.87
N SER A 64 -19.67 -1.63 13.12
CA SER A 64 -20.37 -0.93 12.04
C SER A 64 -19.48 0.16 11.42
N GLN A 65 -19.78 0.56 10.18
CA GLN A 65 -19.06 1.69 9.55
C GLN A 65 -19.16 2.98 10.37
N LYS A 66 -20.29 3.20 11.05
CA LYS A 66 -20.53 4.37 11.90
C LYS A 66 -19.55 4.44 13.08
N GLU A 67 -19.20 3.27 13.64
CA GLU A 67 -18.32 3.16 14.79
C GLU A 67 -16.83 2.94 14.41
N ALA A 68 -16.58 2.55 13.17
CA ALA A 68 -15.27 2.08 12.72
C ALA A 68 -14.11 3.05 13.03
N LEU A 69 -14.32 4.37 12.80
CA LEU A 69 -13.29 5.36 13.07
C LEU A 69 -12.96 5.54 14.58
N ASN A 70 -13.85 5.14 15.48
CA ASN A 70 -13.58 5.17 16.92
C ASN A 70 -12.52 4.13 17.34
N HIS A 71 -12.27 3.14 16.49
CA HIS A 71 -11.28 2.10 16.71
C HIS A 71 -9.91 2.39 16.07
N VAL A 72 -9.78 3.51 15.35
CA VAL A 72 -8.54 3.93 14.68
C VAL A 72 -7.69 4.78 15.62
N ALA A 73 -6.42 4.40 15.82
CA ALA A 73 -5.44 5.22 16.55
C ALA A 73 -4.96 6.39 15.69
N GLY A 74 -4.70 6.12 14.41
CA GLY A 74 -4.17 7.09 13.47
C GLY A 74 -3.78 6.48 12.14
N TYR A 75 -2.90 7.17 11.44
CA TYR A 75 -2.52 6.87 10.07
C TYR A 75 -1.00 6.97 9.89
N CYS A 76 -0.47 6.24 8.90
CA CYS A 76 0.93 6.31 8.50
C CYS A 76 1.07 6.14 6.98
N VAL A 77 2.25 6.44 6.46
CA VAL A 77 2.60 6.11 5.07
C VAL A 77 3.11 4.68 5.02
N ILE A 78 2.73 3.95 3.99
CA ILE A 78 3.22 2.59 3.71
C ILE A 78 3.67 2.52 2.25
N ASN A 79 4.74 1.79 2.01
CA ASN A 79 5.10 1.33 0.66
C ASN A 79 4.76 -0.15 0.56
N ASP A 80 3.63 -0.50 -0.08
CA ASP A 80 3.23 -1.89 -0.30
C ASP A 80 4.01 -2.51 -1.45
N VAL A 81 5.33 -2.61 -1.28
CA VAL A 81 6.24 -3.17 -2.29
C VAL A 81 5.78 -4.57 -2.69
N SER A 82 5.82 -4.85 -3.98
CA SER A 82 5.20 -6.04 -4.58
C SER A 82 6.13 -6.72 -5.57
N GLU A 83 6.31 -8.04 -5.48
CA GLU A 83 6.90 -8.81 -6.56
C GLU A 83 5.78 -9.36 -7.44
N ARG A 84 5.60 -8.75 -8.61
CA ARG A 84 4.44 -9.01 -9.47
C ARG A 84 4.41 -10.43 -10.05
N GLU A 85 5.57 -11.04 -10.31
CA GLU A 85 5.62 -12.45 -10.73
C GLU A 85 5.04 -13.36 -9.64
N TYR A 86 5.47 -13.16 -8.39
CA TYR A 86 4.99 -13.98 -7.27
C TYR A 86 3.52 -13.75 -6.95
N GLN A 87 3.07 -12.48 -7.09
CA GLN A 87 1.70 -12.06 -6.84
C GLN A 87 0.72 -12.65 -7.86
N LEU A 88 1.05 -12.61 -9.16
CA LEU A 88 0.09 -12.81 -10.25
C LEU A 88 0.34 -14.06 -11.09
N GLU A 89 1.59 -14.57 -11.14
CA GLU A 89 1.98 -15.65 -12.03
C GLU A 89 2.27 -16.97 -11.29
N ARG A 90 2.32 -16.93 -9.92
CA ARG A 90 2.69 -18.09 -9.09
C ARG A 90 1.57 -18.58 -8.18
N GLY A 91 0.37 -18.64 -8.67
CA GLY A 91 -0.80 -19.19 -7.97
C GLY A 91 -1.81 -18.13 -7.52
N PRO A 92 -2.92 -18.55 -6.86
CA PRO A 92 -4.13 -17.73 -6.75
C PRO A 92 -4.05 -16.65 -5.66
N THR A 93 -3.11 -16.69 -4.73
CA THR A 93 -3.01 -15.72 -3.62
C THR A 93 -1.92 -14.68 -3.86
N TRP A 94 -2.18 -13.44 -3.45
CA TRP A 94 -1.24 -12.33 -3.62
C TRP A 94 -0.12 -12.31 -2.58
N ASP A 95 -0.30 -13.00 -1.46
CA ASP A 95 0.57 -12.97 -0.29
C ASP A 95 2.05 -13.24 -0.61
N LYS A 96 2.33 -14.15 -1.55
CA LYS A 96 3.70 -14.46 -1.99
C LYS A 96 4.44 -13.24 -2.55
N GLY A 97 3.75 -12.39 -3.28
CA GLY A 97 4.33 -11.17 -3.86
C GLY A 97 4.31 -9.97 -2.91
N LYS A 98 3.48 -10.01 -1.90
CA LYS A 98 3.27 -8.91 -0.94
C LYS A 98 4.04 -9.09 0.36
N GLY A 99 4.42 -10.31 0.72
CA GLY A 99 5.05 -10.66 1.99
C GLY A 99 6.56 -10.95 1.93
N CYS A 100 7.26 -10.58 0.84
CA CYS A 100 8.72 -10.72 0.78
C CYS A 100 9.38 -9.85 1.85
N ASP A 101 10.52 -10.29 2.38
CA ASP A 101 11.28 -9.55 3.38
C ASP A 101 11.53 -8.11 2.91
N THR A 102 11.41 -7.15 3.81
CA THR A 102 11.56 -5.70 3.57
C THR A 102 10.49 -5.04 2.70
N PHE A 103 9.44 -5.73 2.29
CA PHE A 103 8.41 -5.22 1.37
C PHE A 103 7.29 -4.43 2.06
N GLY A 104 7.49 -4.03 3.31
CA GLY A 104 6.54 -3.27 4.10
C GLY A 104 7.19 -2.10 4.86
N PRO A 105 7.85 -1.13 4.20
CA PRO A 105 8.27 0.09 4.85
C PRO A 105 7.07 0.86 5.42
N ILE A 106 7.14 1.21 6.72
CA ILE A 106 6.07 1.88 7.47
C ILE A 106 6.63 3.08 8.21
N GLY A 107 5.93 4.19 8.20
CA GLY A 107 6.30 5.41 8.91
C GLY A 107 6.33 6.63 7.97
N PRO A 108 7.06 7.71 8.32
CA PRO A 108 8.10 7.80 9.39
C PRO A 108 7.55 7.77 10.80
N TRP A 109 6.27 8.04 11.00
CA TRP A 109 5.58 8.05 12.30
C TRP A 109 4.10 7.68 12.14
N LEU A 110 3.46 7.43 13.26
CA LEU A 110 2.00 7.37 13.40
C LEU A 110 1.50 8.80 13.66
N VAL A 111 0.63 9.30 12.79
CA VAL A 111 -0.12 10.55 13.03
C VAL A 111 -1.47 10.19 13.63
N THR A 112 -1.79 10.74 14.79
CA THR A 112 -3.01 10.40 15.50
C THR A 112 -4.26 10.89 14.76
N ARG A 113 -5.38 10.20 14.97
CA ARG A 113 -6.63 10.47 14.24
C ARG A 113 -7.14 11.90 14.36
N ASP A 114 -6.92 12.54 15.49
CA ASP A 114 -7.34 13.92 15.75
C ASP A 114 -6.56 14.93 14.91
N GLU A 115 -5.32 14.62 14.50
CA GLU A 115 -4.52 15.44 13.59
C GLU A 115 -4.85 15.21 12.10
N VAL A 116 -5.65 14.18 11.79
CA VAL A 116 -6.11 13.86 10.42
C VAL A 116 -7.63 13.93 10.36
N PRO A 117 -8.21 15.13 10.28
CA PRO A 117 -9.67 15.31 10.37
C PRO A 117 -10.45 14.65 9.22
N ASN A 118 -9.82 14.48 8.07
CA ASN A 118 -10.43 13.80 6.92
C ASN A 118 -9.43 12.89 6.19
N PRO A 119 -9.35 11.61 6.52
CA PRO A 119 -8.45 10.66 5.85
C PRO A 119 -8.83 10.37 4.39
N GLN A 120 -10.01 10.82 3.93
CA GLN A 120 -10.47 10.70 2.54
C GLN A 120 -10.18 11.94 1.69
N ALA A 121 -9.23 12.81 2.09
CA ALA A 121 -8.89 14.03 1.37
C ALA A 121 -7.38 14.32 1.36
N LEU A 122 -6.55 13.29 1.47
CA LEU A 122 -5.10 13.41 1.50
C LEU A 122 -4.52 13.23 0.09
N GLY A 123 -3.61 14.13 -0.31
CA GLY A 123 -2.77 13.93 -1.47
C GLY A 123 -1.68 12.90 -1.18
N MET A 124 -1.28 12.13 -2.19
CA MET A 124 -0.25 11.11 -2.04
C MET A 124 0.58 10.99 -3.32
N TRP A 125 1.85 10.66 -3.17
CA TRP A 125 2.80 10.64 -4.27
C TRP A 125 3.94 9.65 -4.05
N LEU A 126 4.56 9.21 -5.16
CA LEU A 126 5.79 8.42 -5.14
C LEU A 126 6.68 8.77 -6.32
N ASP A 127 7.97 8.95 -6.05
CA ASP A 127 9.02 9.15 -7.04
C ASP A 127 9.96 7.93 -7.08
N VAL A 128 10.45 7.59 -8.25
CA VAL A 128 11.56 6.64 -8.44
C VAL A 128 12.70 7.38 -9.14
N ASN A 129 13.87 7.41 -8.53
CA ASN A 129 15.06 8.13 -9.03
C ASN A 129 14.77 9.61 -9.35
N GLY A 130 13.93 10.26 -8.54
CA GLY A 130 13.53 11.66 -8.72
C GLY A 130 12.48 11.88 -9.83
N VAL A 131 11.97 10.82 -10.46
CA VAL A 131 10.90 10.92 -11.45
C VAL A 131 9.57 10.58 -10.78
N ARG A 132 8.57 11.48 -10.89
CA ARG A 132 7.24 11.28 -10.36
C ARG A 132 6.53 10.12 -11.08
N MET A 133 6.25 9.05 -10.35
CA MET A 133 5.59 7.85 -10.83
C MET A 133 4.12 7.79 -10.41
N GLN A 134 3.82 8.10 -9.15
CA GLN A 134 2.45 8.14 -8.65
C GLN A 134 2.06 9.53 -8.17
N THR A 135 0.87 9.97 -8.52
CA THR A 135 0.19 11.14 -7.98
C THR A 135 -1.27 10.80 -7.83
N GLY A 136 -1.79 10.88 -6.62
CA GLY A 136 -3.17 10.48 -6.32
C GLY A 136 -3.73 11.17 -5.09
N THR A 137 -4.92 10.75 -4.71
CA THR A 137 -5.58 11.24 -3.51
C THR A 137 -6.51 10.18 -2.94
N THR A 138 -6.59 10.09 -1.62
CA THR A 138 -7.52 9.19 -0.93
C THR A 138 -9.00 9.45 -1.25
N LYS A 139 -9.32 10.55 -1.92
CA LYS A 139 -10.69 10.85 -2.40
C LYS A 139 -11.18 9.84 -3.44
N THR A 140 -10.28 9.23 -4.21
CA THR A 140 -10.62 8.29 -5.27
C THR A 140 -10.69 6.83 -4.80
N MET A 141 -10.55 6.59 -3.47
CA MET A 141 -10.82 5.27 -2.89
C MET A 141 -12.23 4.79 -3.22
N ILE A 142 -12.35 3.52 -3.65
CA ILE A 142 -13.62 2.83 -3.87
C ILE A 142 -14.28 2.54 -2.51
N PHE A 143 -13.50 2.03 -1.57
CA PHE A 143 -13.92 1.76 -0.21
C PHE A 143 -13.12 2.64 0.75
N GLY A 144 -13.80 3.59 1.41
CA GLY A 144 -13.15 4.50 2.35
C GLY A 144 -12.75 3.82 3.67
N VAL A 145 -11.94 4.52 4.47
CA VAL A 145 -11.37 4.04 5.74
C VAL A 145 -12.40 3.36 6.66
N ALA A 146 -13.53 4.00 6.92
CA ALA A 146 -14.57 3.43 7.79
C ALA A 146 -15.14 2.11 7.24
N LYS A 147 -15.33 2.02 5.91
CA LYS A 147 -15.78 0.79 5.24
C LYS A 147 -14.74 -0.31 5.37
N LEU A 148 -13.46 -0.01 5.19
CA LEU A 148 -12.39 -1.00 5.28
C LEU A 148 -12.27 -1.58 6.68
N VAL A 149 -12.22 -0.73 7.73
CA VAL A 149 -12.16 -1.20 9.13
C VAL A 149 -13.38 -2.05 9.48
N SER A 150 -14.58 -1.58 9.13
CA SER A 150 -15.82 -2.34 9.34
C SER A 150 -15.79 -3.69 8.62
N TYR A 151 -15.37 -3.71 7.37
CA TYR A 151 -15.36 -4.91 6.53
C TYR A 151 -14.37 -5.96 7.05
N VAL A 152 -13.11 -5.57 7.27
CA VAL A 152 -12.06 -6.50 7.75
C VAL A 152 -12.44 -7.09 9.11
N SER A 153 -13.03 -6.30 9.99
CA SER A 153 -13.45 -6.73 11.33
C SER A 153 -14.55 -7.81 11.36
N GLN A 154 -15.20 -8.08 10.22
CA GLN A 154 -16.19 -9.15 10.09
C GLN A 154 -15.55 -10.54 9.94
N PHE A 155 -14.32 -10.60 9.44
CA PHE A 155 -13.64 -11.86 9.14
C PHE A 155 -12.58 -12.23 10.18
N MET A 156 -12.03 -11.22 10.87
CA MET A 156 -11.01 -11.42 11.88
C MET A 156 -11.11 -10.34 12.97
N THR A 157 -10.67 -10.67 14.18
CA THR A 157 -10.47 -9.66 15.22
C THR A 157 -9.20 -8.87 14.89
N LEU A 158 -9.31 -7.55 14.87
CA LEU A 158 -8.17 -6.64 14.79
C LEU A 158 -7.78 -6.24 16.21
N GLU A 159 -6.50 -6.25 16.50
CA GLU A 159 -5.94 -5.84 17.78
C GLU A 159 -5.27 -4.47 17.67
N ALA A 160 -5.03 -3.81 18.79
CA ALA A 160 -4.31 -2.55 18.82
C ALA A 160 -2.90 -2.72 18.23
N GLY A 161 -2.55 -1.88 17.26
CA GLY A 161 -1.30 -1.96 16.51
C GLY A 161 -1.41 -2.69 15.17
N ASP A 162 -2.51 -3.38 14.88
CA ASP A 162 -2.75 -3.93 13.54
C ASP A 162 -2.85 -2.79 12.52
N ILE A 163 -2.37 -3.05 11.30
CA ILE A 163 -2.36 -2.07 10.21
C ILE A 163 -3.12 -2.60 9.01
N ILE A 164 -4.05 -1.79 8.51
CA ILE A 164 -4.74 -2.03 7.23
C ILE A 164 -4.14 -1.13 6.18
N THR A 165 -3.50 -1.69 5.15
CA THR A 165 -3.09 -0.97 3.94
C THR A 165 -4.30 -0.79 3.03
N THR A 166 -4.42 0.37 2.38
CA THR A 166 -5.71 0.79 1.79
C THR A 166 -5.76 0.74 0.26
N GLY A 167 -4.74 0.21 -0.38
CA GLY A 167 -4.60 0.25 -1.83
C GLY A 167 -3.82 1.47 -2.31
N THR A 168 -3.41 1.43 -3.56
CA THR A 168 -2.53 2.42 -4.18
C THR A 168 -3.21 3.18 -5.31
N PRO A 169 -2.88 4.47 -5.55
CA PRO A 169 -3.34 5.23 -6.72
C PRO A 169 -2.61 4.79 -8.01
N PRO A 170 -3.01 5.30 -9.20
CA PRO A 170 -2.34 5.03 -10.47
C PRO A 170 -0.84 5.33 -10.48
N GLY A 171 -0.11 4.72 -11.41
CA GLY A 171 1.31 4.97 -11.66
C GLY A 171 2.25 3.91 -11.08
N VAL A 172 1.73 2.72 -10.76
CA VAL A 172 2.56 1.55 -10.43
C VAL A 172 3.36 1.10 -11.66
N GLY A 173 4.53 0.54 -11.44
CA GLY A 173 5.44 0.16 -12.52
C GLY A 173 4.84 -0.83 -13.52
N MET A 174 4.03 -1.77 -13.04
CA MET A 174 3.31 -2.73 -13.88
C MET A 174 2.30 -2.04 -14.81
N GLY A 175 1.70 -0.93 -14.39
CA GLY A 175 0.67 -0.18 -15.14
C GLY A 175 1.21 0.77 -16.20
N ILE A 176 2.53 0.99 -16.28
CA ILE A 176 3.13 1.97 -17.19
C ILE A 176 2.88 1.58 -18.64
N LYS A 177 2.51 2.60 -19.42
CA LYS A 177 2.29 2.50 -20.88
C LYS A 177 3.21 3.45 -21.62
N LYS A 178 3.68 3.04 -22.78
CA LYS A 178 4.39 3.89 -23.74
C LYS A 178 3.67 3.82 -25.08
N ASP A 179 3.32 4.97 -25.64
CA ASP A 179 2.53 5.08 -26.88
C ASP A 179 1.23 4.25 -26.83
N GLY A 180 0.54 4.24 -25.66
CA GLY A 180 -0.69 3.50 -25.42
C GLY A 180 -0.54 1.98 -25.25
N LYS A 181 0.69 1.44 -25.36
CA LYS A 181 0.98 0.00 -25.19
C LYS A 181 1.60 -0.29 -23.83
N PRO A 182 1.33 -1.45 -23.22
CA PRO A 182 1.98 -1.87 -22.00
C PRO A 182 3.51 -1.81 -22.11
N ALA A 183 4.15 -1.10 -21.19
CA ALA A 183 5.60 -0.95 -21.11
C ALA A 183 6.04 -0.97 -19.63
N PRO A 184 5.82 -2.08 -18.91
CA PRO A 184 6.04 -2.14 -17.46
C PRO A 184 7.51 -1.82 -17.12
N VAL A 185 7.68 -1.08 -16.01
CA VAL A 185 8.97 -0.73 -15.44
C VAL A 185 9.03 -1.30 -14.03
N PHE A 186 10.11 -1.97 -13.69
CA PHE A 186 10.29 -2.58 -12.38
C PHE A 186 11.58 -2.09 -11.72
N LEU A 187 11.57 -2.14 -10.40
CA LEU A 187 12.70 -1.75 -9.56
C LEU A 187 13.91 -2.66 -9.80
N LYS A 188 15.08 -2.06 -9.74
CA LYS A 188 16.37 -2.73 -9.83
C LYS A 188 17.33 -2.19 -8.78
N ARG A 189 18.35 -2.95 -8.48
CA ARG A 189 19.41 -2.54 -7.55
C ARG A 189 19.93 -1.14 -7.87
N GLY A 190 19.95 -0.30 -6.87
CA GLY A 190 20.44 1.08 -6.93
C GLY A 190 19.34 2.12 -7.14
N ASP A 191 18.11 1.70 -7.49
CA ASP A 191 16.98 2.63 -7.54
C ASP A 191 16.69 3.19 -6.15
N VAL A 192 16.16 4.41 -6.11
CA VAL A 192 15.73 5.09 -4.89
C VAL A 192 14.26 5.48 -5.05
N MET A 193 13.44 5.02 -4.12
CA MET A 193 12.05 5.44 -3.99
C MET A 193 11.96 6.57 -2.96
N ARG A 194 11.17 7.59 -3.24
CA ARG A 194 10.69 8.59 -2.28
C ARG A 194 9.18 8.67 -2.38
N LEU A 195 8.49 8.66 -1.27
CA LEU A 195 7.03 8.70 -1.25
C LEU A 195 6.52 9.45 -0.02
N GLY A 196 5.31 9.97 -0.12
CA GLY A 196 4.71 10.70 0.96
C GLY A 196 3.21 10.87 0.81
N ILE A 197 2.57 11.23 1.93
CA ILE A 197 1.15 11.56 2.02
C ILE A 197 1.02 12.86 2.82
N ASP A 198 0.14 13.74 2.38
CA ASP A 198 -0.12 15.03 3.02
C ASP A 198 -0.35 14.88 4.53
N GLY A 199 0.46 15.57 5.33
CA GLY A 199 0.37 15.56 6.78
C GLY A 199 0.91 14.31 7.48
N LEU A 200 1.31 13.25 6.73
CA LEU A 200 1.81 12.01 7.32
C LEU A 200 3.32 11.83 7.19
N GLY A 201 4.03 12.77 6.56
CA GLY A 201 5.47 12.69 6.34
C GLY A 201 5.86 11.97 5.06
N GLU A 202 7.15 11.69 4.94
CA GLU A 202 7.77 11.10 3.75
C GLU A 202 8.67 9.92 4.14
N GLN A 203 8.89 9.03 3.18
CA GLN A 203 9.81 7.89 3.27
C GLN A 203 10.81 7.92 2.14
N SER A 204 11.99 7.28 2.33
CA SER A 204 13.00 7.12 1.28
C SER A 204 13.68 5.76 1.40
N GLN A 205 13.52 4.89 0.41
CA GLN A 205 14.16 3.58 0.40
C GLN A 205 15.10 3.43 -0.79
N LYS A 206 16.29 2.89 -0.54
CA LYS A 206 17.19 2.41 -1.59
C LYS A 206 16.93 0.94 -1.88
N VAL A 207 16.87 0.59 -3.14
CA VAL A 207 16.72 -0.81 -3.58
C VAL A 207 18.08 -1.49 -3.61
N VAL A 208 18.20 -2.59 -2.85
CA VAL A 208 19.44 -3.37 -2.73
C VAL A 208 19.29 -4.77 -3.31
N ALA A 209 20.41 -5.41 -3.64
CA ALA A 209 20.40 -6.80 -4.10
C ALA A 209 20.06 -7.75 -2.95
N PHE A 210 19.55 -8.93 -3.32
CA PHE A 210 19.39 -10.05 -2.37
C PHE A 210 20.70 -10.29 -1.59
N LYS A 211 20.55 -10.44 -0.28
CA LYS A 211 21.60 -10.86 0.64
C LYS A 211 21.05 -12.00 1.48
N ALA A 212 21.76 -13.14 1.49
CA ALA A 212 21.41 -14.30 2.30
C ALA A 212 21.75 -14.09 3.77
#